data_c03d1ef3e925fd2a586f6cfa86fea0d0
#
_entry.id   c03d1ef3e925fd2a586f6cfa86fea0d0
#
_cell.length_a   1.000
_cell.length_b   1.000
_cell.length_c   1.000
_cell.angle_alpha   90.00
_cell.angle_beta   90.00
_cell.angle_gamma   90.00
#
_symmetry.space_group_name_H-M   'P 1'
#
loop_
_entity.id
_entity.type
_entity.pdbx_description
1 polymer ?
#
loop_
_entity_poly.entity_id
_entity_poly.type
_entity_poly.pdbx_seq_one_letter_code
_entity_poly.pdbx_strand_id
1 'polypeptide(L)'
;MAIEAVIFDWGGTLTRWHDVDFHAESVALAQAVRASPSPDDDHHAHAARLHGAGAALWGRSRDHQQSATIADLFTEAGLEHDPELLQAYYDFWEPHTLTDPEVRPMFEELRAAGLKVGVLSNTIWPREWHVGFFERDGVYDLVDGDVYSSEIPWTKPSPLAFRAAMDAVGVSDPSACVYVGDRLFDDVWGAHNAGLLAIHVPLSAIPPEQVGHTEGEPDARVTSLAQVPAVVRTLDKG
;
A
#
# COMPACT_ATOMS: atom_id res chain seq x y z
N MET A 1 21.07 -17.25 8.22
CA MET A 1 21.05 -16.06 9.11
C MET A 1 19.68 -15.99 9.74
N ALA A 2 19.58 -15.48 10.98
CA ALA A 2 18.27 -15.43 11.63
C ALA A 2 17.44 -14.28 11.05
N ILE A 3 16.18 -14.56 10.70
CA ILE A 3 15.22 -13.52 10.31
C ILE A 3 14.85 -12.72 11.56
N GLU A 4 14.83 -11.40 11.45
CA GLU A 4 14.51 -10.47 12.54
C GLU A 4 13.21 -9.71 12.29
N ALA A 5 12.84 -9.47 11.02
CA ALA A 5 11.65 -8.72 10.67
C ALA A 5 10.92 -9.31 9.45
N VAL A 6 9.59 -9.13 9.46
CA VAL A 6 8.72 -9.35 8.31
C VAL A 6 8.01 -8.03 8.01
N ILE A 7 8.19 -7.52 6.78
CA ILE A 7 7.64 -6.26 6.31
C ILE A 7 6.59 -6.57 5.24
N PHE A 8 5.43 -5.97 5.33
CA PHE A 8 4.28 -6.26 4.47
C PHE A 8 3.93 -5.07 3.59
N ASP A 9 3.56 -5.35 2.36
CA ASP A 9 2.73 -4.44 1.59
C ASP A 9 1.33 -4.34 2.22
N TRP A 10 0.65 -3.21 1.96
CA TRP A 10 -0.69 -2.97 2.48
C TRP A 10 -1.78 -3.32 1.46
N GLY A 11 -1.82 -2.58 0.34
CA GLY A 11 -2.90 -2.67 -0.65
C GLY A 11 -2.74 -3.88 -1.57
N GLY A 12 -3.65 -4.82 -1.50
CA GLY A 12 -3.54 -6.10 -2.21
C GLY A 12 -2.98 -7.23 -1.37
N THR A 13 -2.34 -6.91 -0.24
CA THR A 13 -1.73 -7.86 0.68
C THR A 13 -2.45 -7.93 2.01
N LEU A 14 -2.33 -6.91 2.86
CA LEU A 14 -3.04 -6.84 4.15
C LEU A 14 -4.50 -6.42 4.00
N THR A 15 -4.81 -5.68 2.95
CA THR A 15 -6.16 -5.30 2.51
C THR A 15 -6.35 -5.78 1.09
N ARG A 16 -7.28 -6.71 0.86
CA ARG A 16 -7.48 -7.32 -0.48
C ARG A 16 -8.06 -6.32 -1.47
N TRP A 17 -7.50 -6.32 -2.68
CA TRP A 17 -8.13 -5.66 -3.81
C TRP A 17 -9.46 -6.35 -4.15
N HIS A 18 -10.47 -5.55 -4.41
CA HIS A 18 -11.76 -5.97 -4.96
C HIS A 18 -12.21 -4.91 -5.99
N ASP A 19 -13.23 -5.24 -6.77
CA ASP A 19 -13.78 -4.31 -7.75
C ASP A 19 -14.35 -3.08 -7.03
N VAL A 20 -13.80 -1.90 -7.35
CA VAL A 20 -14.28 -0.62 -6.87
C VAL A 20 -14.97 0.10 -8.02
N ASP A 21 -16.16 0.61 -7.76
CA ASP A 21 -16.88 1.43 -8.73
C ASP A 21 -16.31 2.85 -8.77
N PHE A 22 -15.32 3.07 -9.63
CA PHE A 22 -14.72 4.40 -9.85
C PHE A 22 -15.73 5.44 -10.36
N HIS A 23 -16.86 5.01 -10.95
CA HIS A 23 -17.93 5.94 -11.26
C HIS A 23 -18.61 6.43 -9.97
N ALA A 24 -18.87 5.56 -9.02
CA ALA A 24 -19.41 5.94 -7.71
C ALA A 24 -18.45 6.86 -6.94
N GLU A 25 -17.12 6.61 -6.98
CA GLU A 25 -16.10 7.55 -6.46
C GLU A 25 -16.28 8.94 -7.07
N SER A 26 -16.34 8.99 -8.38
CA SER A 26 -16.49 10.24 -9.13
C SER A 26 -17.77 10.98 -8.77
N VAL A 27 -18.89 10.26 -8.56
CA VAL A 27 -20.16 10.85 -8.13
C VAL A 27 -20.06 11.39 -6.71
N ALA A 28 -19.44 10.65 -5.79
CA ALA A 28 -19.25 11.09 -4.40
C ALA A 28 -18.44 12.39 -4.34
N LEU A 29 -17.33 12.45 -5.06
CA LEU A 29 -16.47 13.64 -5.15
C LEU A 29 -17.19 14.82 -5.81
N ALA A 30 -17.94 14.56 -6.90
CA ALA A 30 -18.73 15.58 -7.56
C ALA A 30 -19.83 16.17 -6.65
N GLN A 31 -20.41 15.37 -5.78
CA GLN A 31 -21.40 15.84 -4.80
C GLN A 31 -20.79 16.75 -3.75
N ALA A 32 -19.55 16.48 -3.30
CA ALA A 32 -18.82 17.33 -2.36
C ALA A 32 -18.46 18.70 -2.98
N VAL A 33 -18.07 18.72 -4.26
CA VAL A 33 -17.79 19.97 -5.01
C VAL A 33 -19.04 20.82 -5.23
N ARG A 34 -20.24 20.24 -5.16
CA ARG A 34 -21.52 20.97 -5.32
C ARG A 34 -21.80 22.03 -4.28
N ALA A 35 -21.11 22.02 -3.16
CA ALA A 35 -21.16 23.12 -2.20
C ALA A 35 -20.58 24.43 -2.77
N SER A 36 -19.88 24.39 -3.90
CA SER A 36 -19.42 25.56 -4.66
C SER A 36 -20.39 25.89 -5.80
N PRO A 37 -20.98 27.10 -5.84
CA PRO A 37 -22.13 27.41 -6.71
C PRO A 37 -21.72 27.86 -8.12
N SER A 38 -21.06 27.01 -8.91
CA SER A 38 -20.91 27.30 -10.35
C SER A 38 -21.91 26.46 -11.16
N PRO A 39 -22.83 27.08 -11.93
CA PRO A 39 -23.82 26.36 -12.73
C PRO A 39 -23.25 25.55 -13.89
N ASP A 40 -21.98 25.77 -14.23
CA ASP A 40 -21.29 25.16 -15.38
C ASP A 40 -20.36 24.00 -14.99
N ASP A 41 -20.37 23.56 -13.74
CA ASP A 41 -19.54 22.46 -13.27
C ASP A 41 -20.13 21.11 -13.73
N ASP A 42 -19.59 20.60 -14.83
CA ASP A 42 -19.83 19.23 -15.30
C ASP A 42 -19.13 18.22 -14.38
N HIS A 43 -19.90 17.54 -13.54
CA HIS A 43 -19.43 16.54 -12.59
C HIS A 43 -18.63 15.42 -13.24
N HIS A 44 -18.98 15.06 -14.49
CA HIS A 44 -18.22 14.09 -15.27
C HIS A 44 -16.82 14.61 -15.64
N ALA A 45 -16.68 15.92 -15.87
CA ALA A 45 -15.38 16.52 -16.16
C ALA A 45 -14.45 16.53 -14.93
N HIS A 46 -14.98 16.77 -13.72
CA HIS A 46 -14.21 16.67 -12.47
C HIS A 46 -13.73 15.24 -12.22
N ALA A 47 -14.62 14.28 -12.37
CA ALA A 47 -14.32 12.87 -12.26
C ALA A 47 -13.23 12.42 -13.25
N ALA A 48 -13.36 12.82 -14.50
CA ALA A 48 -12.37 12.51 -15.53
C ALA A 48 -10.99 13.13 -15.23
N ARG A 49 -10.97 14.35 -14.67
CA ARG A 49 -9.72 15.02 -14.25
C ARG A 49 -9.04 14.27 -13.09
N LEU A 50 -9.79 13.89 -12.05
CA LEU A 50 -9.25 13.11 -10.93
C LEU A 50 -8.71 11.76 -11.37
N HIS A 51 -9.47 11.06 -12.21
CA HIS A 51 -9.02 9.78 -12.77
C HIS A 51 -7.75 9.95 -13.62
N GLY A 52 -7.71 10.96 -14.50
CA GLY A 52 -6.52 11.29 -15.30
C GLY A 52 -5.31 11.67 -14.45
N ALA A 53 -5.51 12.47 -13.39
CA ALA A 53 -4.48 12.83 -12.42
C ALA A 53 -3.95 11.60 -11.67
N GLY A 54 -4.85 10.74 -11.18
CA GLY A 54 -4.47 9.48 -10.53
C GLY A 54 -3.61 8.60 -11.45
N ALA A 55 -4.03 8.43 -12.71
CA ALA A 55 -3.26 7.66 -13.70
C ALA A 55 -1.87 8.27 -13.96
N ALA A 56 -1.76 9.61 -14.02
CA ALA A 56 -0.48 10.31 -14.21
C ALA A 56 0.46 10.12 -13.00
N LEU A 57 -0.07 10.24 -11.76
CA LEU A 57 0.71 10.00 -10.54
C LEU A 57 1.19 8.56 -10.47
N TRP A 58 0.31 7.61 -10.77
CA TRP A 58 0.65 6.20 -10.79
C TRP A 58 1.70 5.87 -11.85
N GLY A 59 1.61 6.48 -13.04
CA GLY A 59 2.63 6.37 -14.08
C GLY A 59 3.99 6.87 -13.61
N ARG A 60 4.07 8.01 -12.92
CA ARG A 60 5.33 8.55 -12.36
C ARG A 60 5.91 7.63 -11.28
N SER A 61 5.07 7.06 -10.42
CA SER A 61 5.51 6.08 -9.43
C SER A 61 6.11 4.84 -10.09
N ARG A 62 5.39 4.26 -11.04
CA ARG A 62 5.80 3.04 -11.77
C ARG A 62 7.10 3.24 -12.56
N ASP A 63 7.20 4.35 -13.32
CA ASP A 63 8.27 4.53 -14.31
C ASP A 63 9.50 5.26 -13.72
N HIS A 64 9.32 6.04 -12.64
CA HIS A 64 10.36 6.88 -12.07
C HIS A 64 10.57 6.68 -10.56
N GLN A 65 9.80 5.78 -9.92
CA GLN A 65 9.85 5.52 -8.48
C GLN A 65 9.66 6.80 -7.64
N GLN A 66 8.90 7.73 -8.18
CA GLN A 66 8.61 9.02 -7.56
C GLN A 66 7.32 8.95 -6.74
N SER A 67 7.40 9.36 -5.50
CA SER A 67 6.25 9.44 -4.61
C SER A 67 5.34 10.61 -4.98
N ALA A 68 4.10 10.53 -4.49
CA ALA A 68 3.12 11.60 -4.57
C ALA A 68 2.22 11.56 -3.32
N THR A 69 1.49 12.65 -3.09
CA THR A 69 0.54 12.81 -1.99
C THR A 69 -0.88 13.00 -2.53
N ILE A 70 -1.86 12.93 -1.65
CA ILE A 70 -3.25 13.28 -1.99
C ILE A 70 -3.39 14.74 -2.44
N ALA A 71 -2.56 15.64 -1.91
CA ALA A 71 -2.50 17.05 -2.33
C ALA A 71 -2.00 17.19 -3.78
N ASP A 72 -1.04 16.34 -4.19
CA ASP A 72 -0.57 16.30 -5.57
C ASP A 72 -1.67 15.81 -6.52
N LEU A 73 -2.52 14.87 -6.08
CA LEU A 73 -3.67 14.40 -6.87
C LEU A 73 -4.63 15.57 -7.17
N PHE A 74 -5.01 16.33 -6.17
CA PHE A 74 -5.91 17.47 -6.36
C PHE A 74 -5.27 18.57 -7.22
N THR A 75 -3.99 18.87 -6.97
CA THR A 75 -3.22 19.83 -7.77
C THR A 75 -3.15 19.42 -9.25
N GLU A 76 -2.81 18.18 -9.54
CA GLU A 76 -2.74 17.63 -10.90
C GLU A 76 -4.13 17.65 -11.59
N ALA A 77 -5.19 17.40 -10.84
CA ALA A 77 -6.58 17.48 -11.33
C ALA A 77 -7.06 18.92 -11.54
N GLY A 78 -6.30 19.94 -11.12
CA GLY A 78 -6.69 21.34 -11.17
C GLY A 78 -7.84 21.66 -10.19
N LEU A 79 -7.88 20.98 -9.05
CA LEU A 79 -8.84 21.19 -7.97
C LEU A 79 -8.17 21.87 -6.80
N GLU A 80 -8.93 22.73 -6.09
CA GLU A 80 -8.46 23.28 -4.83
C GLU A 80 -8.45 22.18 -3.75
N HIS A 81 -7.51 22.28 -2.83
CA HIS A 81 -7.44 21.39 -1.67
C HIS A 81 -8.51 21.78 -0.66
N ASP A 82 -9.73 21.28 -0.86
CA ASP A 82 -10.90 21.54 -0.03
C ASP A 82 -11.06 20.42 1.02
N PRO A 83 -11.19 20.75 2.32
CA PRO A 83 -11.42 19.75 3.37
C PRO A 83 -12.69 18.91 3.16
N GLU A 84 -13.78 19.47 2.61
CA GLU A 84 -15.01 18.72 2.33
C GLU A 84 -14.78 17.70 1.20
N LEU A 85 -14.03 18.08 0.18
CA LEU A 85 -13.66 17.18 -0.92
C LEU A 85 -12.73 16.06 -0.43
N LEU A 86 -11.78 16.40 0.43
CA LEU A 86 -10.88 15.42 1.04
C LEU A 86 -11.63 14.41 1.91
N GLN A 87 -12.61 14.91 2.70
CA GLN A 87 -13.46 14.04 3.51
C GLN A 87 -14.33 13.12 2.66
N ALA A 88 -14.93 13.63 1.58
CA ALA A 88 -15.72 12.80 0.67
C ALA A 88 -14.88 11.71 -0.02
N TYR A 89 -13.62 12.03 -0.34
CA TYR A 89 -12.68 11.05 -0.86
C TYR A 89 -12.37 9.97 0.17
N TYR A 90 -12.09 10.35 1.41
CA TYR A 90 -11.86 9.44 2.51
C TYR A 90 -13.08 8.54 2.77
N ASP A 91 -14.27 9.12 2.87
CA ASP A 91 -15.52 8.40 3.15
C ASP A 91 -15.87 7.38 2.06
N PHE A 92 -15.53 7.71 0.81
CA PHE A 92 -15.69 6.78 -0.30
C PHE A 92 -14.75 5.57 -0.16
N TRP A 93 -13.47 5.81 0.15
CA TRP A 93 -12.47 4.75 0.20
C TRP A 93 -12.46 3.94 1.50
N GLU A 94 -12.87 4.51 2.62
CA GLU A 94 -12.83 3.87 3.93
C GLU A 94 -13.46 2.45 3.94
N PRO A 95 -14.65 2.19 3.36
CA PRO A 95 -15.23 0.84 3.31
C PRO A 95 -14.42 -0.17 2.49
N HIS A 96 -13.53 0.29 1.62
CA HIS A 96 -12.67 -0.53 0.79
C HIS A 96 -11.31 -0.85 1.41
N THR A 97 -11.08 -0.43 2.66
CA THR A 97 -9.79 -0.53 3.36
C THR A 97 -9.82 -1.53 4.52
N LEU A 98 -10.77 -2.47 4.53
CA LEU A 98 -10.87 -3.45 5.59
C LEU A 98 -9.68 -4.41 5.58
N THR A 99 -9.03 -4.53 6.73
CA THR A 99 -7.92 -5.46 6.93
C THR A 99 -8.41 -6.91 6.84
N ASP A 100 -7.66 -7.76 6.14
CA ASP A 100 -7.98 -9.19 6.02
C ASP A 100 -8.01 -9.84 7.43
N PRO A 101 -9.04 -10.63 7.74
CA PRO A 101 -9.17 -11.25 9.07
C PRO A 101 -8.02 -12.18 9.46
N GLU A 102 -7.21 -12.65 8.50
CA GLU A 102 -6.01 -13.45 8.79
C GLU A 102 -4.82 -12.61 9.30
N VAL A 103 -4.86 -11.27 9.17
CA VAL A 103 -3.74 -10.38 9.51
C VAL A 103 -3.45 -10.41 11.01
N ARG A 104 -4.47 -10.21 11.86
CA ARG A 104 -4.25 -10.17 13.31
C ARG A 104 -3.61 -11.46 13.84
N PRO A 105 -4.17 -12.66 13.59
CA PRO A 105 -3.55 -13.90 14.08
C PRO A 105 -2.16 -14.15 13.49
N MET A 106 -1.91 -13.78 12.23
CA MET A 106 -0.60 -13.85 11.59
C MET A 106 0.42 -12.95 12.30
N PHE A 107 0.08 -11.70 12.57
CA PHE A 107 0.96 -10.77 13.28
C PHE A 107 1.25 -11.23 14.71
N GLU A 108 0.24 -11.72 15.42
CA GLU A 108 0.43 -12.31 16.77
C GLU A 108 1.40 -13.49 16.74
N GLU A 109 1.31 -14.39 15.75
CA GLU A 109 2.21 -15.53 15.60
C GLU A 109 3.65 -15.11 15.29
N LEU A 110 3.85 -14.13 14.38
CA LEU A 110 5.17 -13.58 14.07
C LEU A 110 5.81 -12.93 15.30
N ARG A 111 5.07 -12.11 16.03
CA ARG A 111 5.56 -11.46 17.26
C ARG A 111 5.84 -12.45 18.38
N ALA A 112 5.03 -13.51 18.53
CA ALA A 112 5.29 -14.59 19.46
C ALA A 112 6.58 -15.37 19.14
N ALA A 113 6.98 -15.39 17.87
CA ALA A 113 8.27 -15.92 17.43
C ALA A 113 9.45 -14.93 17.63
N GLY A 114 9.20 -13.73 18.16
CA GLY A 114 10.21 -12.69 18.40
C GLY A 114 10.54 -11.82 17.19
N LEU A 115 9.75 -11.92 16.10
CA LEU A 115 9.96 -11.16 14.89
C LEU A 115 9.29 -9.76 14.98
N LYS A 116 9.92 -8.77 14.37
CA LYS A 116 9.34 -7.46 14.16
C LYS A 116 8.36 -7.49 12.98
N VAL A 117 7.29 -6.73 13.09
CA VAL A 117 6.27 -6.59 12.03
C VAL A 117 6.30 -5.16 11.49
N GLY A 118 6.54 -5.02 10.19
CA GLY A 118 6.58 -3.73 9.51
C GLY A 118 5.55 -3.63 8.39
N VAL A 119 5.29 -2.39 7.95
CA VAL A 119 4.49 -2.07 6.77
C VAL A 119 5.26 -1.14 5.84
N LEU A 120 5.22 -1.40 4.53
CA LEU A 120 5.69 -0.48 3.50
C LEU A 120 4.69 -0.47 2.35
N SER A 121 4.01 0.65 2.16
CA SER A 121 2.98 0.80 1.11
C SER A 121 3.32 1.88 0.09
N ASN A 122 3.12 1.58 -1.19
CA ASN A 122 3.02 2.61 -2.24
C ASN A 122 1.62 3.22 -2.19
N THR A 123 1.52 4.48 -1.78
CA THR A 123 0.25 5.18 -1.57
C THR A 123 0.43 6.69 -1.72
N ILE A 124 -0.66 7.37 -2.08
CA ILE A 124 -0.75 8.83 -2.01
C ILE A 124 -1.43 9.30 -0.72
N TRP A 125 -1.98 8.39 0.06
CA TRP A 125 -2.74 8.71 1.27
C TRP A 125 -1.80 9.00 2.44
N PRO A 126 -2.19 9.92 3.34
CA PRO A 126 -1.38 10.25 4.49
C PRO A 126 -1.34 9.09 5.49
N ARG A 127 -0.26 9.02 6.26
CA ARG A 127 -0.03 7.96 7.25
C ARG A 127 -1.19 7.82 8.24
N GLU A 128 -1.75 8.93 8.68
CA GLU A 128 -2.86 8.94 9.66
C GLU A 128 -4.10 8.18 9.18
N TRP A 129 -4.36 8.11 7.87
CA TRP A 129 -5.47 7.31 7.34
C TRP A 129 -5.19 5.82 7.51
N HIS A 130 -4.00 5.36 7.15
CA HIS A 130 -3.61 3.96 7.32
C HIS A 130 -3.59 3.53 8.78
N VAL A 131 -3.08 4.39 9.67
CA VAL A 131 -3.12 4.17 11.12
C VAL A 131 -4.57 4.04 11.59
N GLY A 132 -5.46 4.95 11.16
CA GLY A 132 -6.88 4.89 11.50
C GLY A 132 -7.56 3.60 11.03
N PHE A 133 -7.24 3.10 9.82
CA PHE A 133 -7.77 1.81 9.33
C PHE A 133 -7.28 0.65 10.19
N PHE A 134 -5.99 0.60 10.51
CA PHE A 134 -5.44 -0.44 11.37
C PHE A 134 -5.95 -0.38 12.82
N GLU A 135 -6.19 0.82 13.36
CA GLU A 135 -6.80 1.00 14.69
C GLU A 135 -8.25 0.54 14.69
N ARG A 136 -9.06 0.94 13.68
CA ARG A 136 -10.43 0.46 13.47
C ARG A 136 -10.52 -1.06 13.48
N ASP A 137 -9.57 -1.72 12.79
CA ASP A 137 -9.56 -3.16 12.60
C ASP A 137 -8.79 -3.90 13.73
N GLY A 138 -8.26 -3.16 14.71
CA GLY A 138 -7.62 -3.69 15.91
C GLY A 138 -6.30 -4.42 15.61
N VAL A 139 -5.47 -3.95 14.69
CA VAL A 139 -4.19 -4.57 14.33
C VAL A 139 -2.98 -3.65 14.52
N TYR A 140 -3.19 -2.34 14.71
CA TYR A 140 -2.10 -1.38 14.81
C TYR A 140 -1.16 -1.62 15.99
N ASP A 141 -1.67 -2.14 17.10
CA ASP A 141 -0.91 -2.51 18.29
C ASP A 141 0.14 -3.60 18.06
N LEU A 142 0.07 -4.28 16.91
CA LEU A 142 0.98 -5.34 16.50
C LEU A 142 2.05 -4.88 15.50
N VAL A 143 1.98 -3.64 15.00
CA VAL A 143 2.93 -3.06 14.03
C VAL A 143 4.07 -2.40 14.80
N ASP A 144 5.32 -2.81 14.52
CA ASP A 144 6.53 -2.22 15.13
C ASP A 144 7.04 -0.99 14.35
N GLY A 145 6.72 -0.88 13.05
CA GLY A 145 7.10 0.27 12.21
C GLY A 145 6.34 0.27 10.90
N ASP A 146 5.99 1.45 10.41
CA ASP A 146 5.23 1.63 9.19
C ASP A 146 5.80 2.79 8.35
N VAL A 147 5.83 2.60 7.04
CA VAL A 147 6.30 3.58 6.06
C VAL A 147 5.32 3.63 4.88
N TYR A 148 4.96 4.83 4.51
CA TYR A 148 4.07 5.11 3.38
C TYR A 148 4.80 6.00 2.38
N SER A 149 4.70 5.68 1.09
CA SER A 149 5.43 6.44 0.07
C SER A 149 5.01 7.91 0.01
N SER A 150 3.81 8.27 0.46
CA SER A 150 3.37 9.65 0.60
C SER A 150 4.20 10.48 1.59
N GLU A 151 4.94 9.83 2.51
CA GLU A 151 5.75 10.46 3.55
C GLU A 151 7.26 10.48 3.22
N ILE A 152 7.66 9.77 2.16
CA ILE A 152 9.06 9.66 1.73
C ILE A 152 9.19 9.94 0.22
N PRO A 153 10.37 10.31 -0.30
CA PRO A 153 10.53 10.65 -1.72
C PRO A 153 10.42 9.47 -2.69
N TRP A 154 10.41 8.24 -2.20
CA TRP A 154 10.54 7.04 -3.03
C TRP A 154 9.34 6.11 -2.91
N THR A 155 9.04 5.42 -4.03
CA THR A 155 8.10 4.28 -4.05
C THR A 155 8.85 2.97 -4.26
N LYS A 156 8.26 1.83 -3.89
CA LYS A 156 8.71 0.52 -4.39
C LYS A 156 8.67 0.54 -5.92
N PRO A 157 9.63 -0.07 -6.61
CA PRO A 157 10.68 -0.96 -6.14
C PRO A 157 12.00 -0.28 -5.75
N SER A 158 12.04 1.01 -5.40
CA SER A 158 13.26 1.68 -4.98
C SER A 158 13.86 1.01 -3.74
N PRO A 159 15.15 0.64 -3.73
CA PRO A 159 15.82 0.11 -2.53
C PRO A 159 15.76 1.07 -1.33
N LEU A 160 15.62 2.38 -1.59
CA LEU A 160 15.54 3.39 -0.53
C LEU A 160 14.21 3.32 0.23
N ALA A 161 13.11 2.92 -0.44
CA ALA A 161 11.83 2.69 0.23
C ALA A 161 11.92 1.47 1.19
N PHE A 162 12.52 0.37 0.75
CA PHE A 162 12.76 -0.81 1.60
C PHE A 162 13.69 -0.49 2.77
N ARG A 163 14.75 0.30 2.53
CA ARG A 163 15.64 0.76 3.60
C ARG A 163 14.89 1.56 4.66
N ALA A 164 14.03 2.50 4.25
CA ALA A 164 13.21 3.27 5.18
C ALA A 164 12.31 2.36 6.04
N ALA A 165 11.72 1.31 5.46
CA ALA A 165 10.91 0.35 6.19
C ALA A 165 11.74 -0.50 7.18
N MET A 166 12.95 -0.92 6.79
CA MET A 166 13.89 -1.61 7.67
C MET A 166 14.29 -0.73 8.86
N ASP A 167 14.61 0.54 8.61
CA ASP A 167 14.95 1.51 9.65
C ASP A 167 13.79 1.72 10.62
N ALA A 168 12.54 1.75 10.12
CA ALA A 168 11.34 1.89 10.95
C ALA A 168 11.11 0.72 11.90
N VAL A 169 11.49 -0.51 11.51
CA VAL A 169 11.43 -1.69 12.40
C VAL A 169 12.72 -1.92 13.19
N GLY A 170 13.75 -1.11 12.96
CA GLY A 170 15.02 -1.16 13.68
C GLY A 170 15.95 -2.31 13.26
N VAL A 171 15.84 -2.81 12.02
CA VAL A 171 16.71 -3.84 11.45
C VAL A 171 17.59 -3.25 10.37
N SER A 172 18.91 -3.47 10.46
CA SER A 172 19.88 -2.89 9.53
C SER A 172 20.40 -3.86 8.47
N ASP A 173 20.34 -5.17 8.73
CA ASP A 173 20.74 -6.21 7.78
C ASP A 173 19.57 -6.60 6.86
N PRO A 174 19.63 -6.29 5.55
CA PRO A 174 18.57 -6.66 4.62
C PRO A 174 18.30 -8.16 4.58
N SER A 175 19.34 -8.98 4.73
CA SER A 175 19.21 -10.45 4.70
C SER A 175 18.49 -11.04 5.91
N ALA A 176 18.31 -10.24 6.98
CA ALA A 176 17.49 -10.58 8.14
C ALA A 176 16.03 -10.14 7.99
N CYS A 177 15.64 -9.62 6.84
CA CYS A 177 14.28 -9.15 6.57
C CYS A 177 13.60 -9.99 5.47
N VAL A 178 12.31 -10.26 5.66
CA VAL A 178 11.44 -10.84 4.65
C VAL A 178 10.39 -9.79 4.26
N TYR A 179 10.22 -9.57 2.97
CA TYR A 179 9.13 -8.75 2.43
C TYR A 179 7.99 -9.62 1.92
N VAL A 180 6.76 -9.23 2.19
CA VAL A 180 5.55 -9.97 1.79
C VAL A 180 4.65 -9.05 1.00
N GLY A 181 4.36 -9.38 -0.27
CA GLY A 181 3.54 -8.54 -1.14
C GLY A 181 2.89 -9.29 -2.29
N ASP A 182 1.98 -8.60 -3.00
CA ASP A 182 1.18 -9.18 -4.08
C ASP A 182 1.73 -8.88 -5.49
N ARG A 183 2.67 -7.90 -5.61
CA ARG A 183 3.22 -7.49 -6.91
C ARG A 183 4.61 -8.07 -7.15
N LEU A 184 4.77 -8.75 -8.30
CA LEU A 184 6.06 -9.38 -8.61
C LEU A 184 7.18 -8.35 -8.78
N PHE A 185 6.91 -7.20 -9.40
CA PHE A 185 7.95 -6.19 -9.63
C PHE A 185 8.17 -5.29 -8.42
N ASP A 186 7.12 -4.64 -7.93
CA ASP A 186 7.25 -3.67 -6.85
C ASP A 186 7.70 -4.32 -5.54
N ASP A 187 7.15 -5.50 -5.22
CA ASP A 187 7.40 -6.16 -3.93
C ASP A 187 8.52 -7.20 -4.03
N VAL A 188 8.42 -8.16 -4.96
CA VAL A 188 9.35 -9.29 -5.00
C VAL A 188 10.70 -8.87 -5.59
N TRP A 189 10.70 -8.32 -6.81
CA TRP A 189 11.93 -7.84 -7.43
C TRP A 189 12.55 -6.69 -6.62
N GLY A 190 11.71 -5.76 -6.13
CA GLY A 190 12.15 -4.62 -5.33
C GLY A 190 12.82 -5.06 -4.03
N ALA A 191 12.24 -6.02 -3.29
CA ALA A 191 12.81 -6.59 -2.08
C ALA A 191 14.18 -7.23 -2.36
N HIS A 192 14.27 -8.08 -3.39
CA HIS A 192 15.54 -8.69 -3.79
C HIS A 192 16.61 -7.67 -4.18
N ASN A 193 16.22 -6.61 -4.93
CA ASN A 193 17.12 -5.53 -5.29
C ASN A 193 17.61 -4.73 -4.07
N ALA A 194 16.85 -4.74 -2.98
CA ALA A 194 17.24 -4.15 -1.70
C ALA A 194 17.98 -5.14 -0.77
N GLY A 195 18.08 -6.41 -1.16
CA GLY A 195 18.78 -7.48 -0.43
C GLY A 195 17.93 -8.24 0.58
N LEU A 196 16.60 -8.05 0.58
CA LEU A 196 15.65 -8.79 1.40
C LEU A 196 15.26 -10.12 0.73
N LEU A 197 14.74 -11.07 1.53
CA LEU A 197 13.97 -12.19 1.01
C LEU A 197 12.53 -11.74 0.68
N ALA A 198 11.86 -12.46 -0.24
CA ALA A 198 10.53 -12.09 -0.70
C ALA A 198 9.54 -13.26 -0.73
N ILE A 199 8.35 -13.04 -0.15
CA ILE A 199 7.20 -13.94 -0.22
C ILE A 199 6.12 -13.29 -1.09
N HIS A 200 5.68 -13.99 -2.12
CA HIS A 200 4.59 -13.54 -2.98
C HIS A 200 3.24 -14.07 -2.51
N VAL A 201 2.26 -13.16 -2.39
CA VAL A 201 0.88 -13.43 -1.95
C VAL A 201 -0.11 -13.06 -3.05
N PRO A 202 -0.34 -13.88 -4.08
CA PRO A 202 -1.20 -13.55 -5.22
C PRO A 202 -2.69 -13.74 -4.87
N LEU A 203 -3.18 -13.06 -3.85
CA LEU A 203 -4.57 -13.18 -3.38
C LEU A 203 -5.50 -12.11 -3.96
N SER A 204 -4.94 -11.07 -4.56
CA SER A 204 -5.70 -9.93 -5.07
C SER A 204 -5.87 -10.00 -6.57
N ALA A 205 -7.06 -9.61 -7.04
CA ALA A 205 -7.34 -9.36 -8.45
C ALA A 205 -6.86 -7.95 -8.81
N ILE A 206 -5.57 -7.79 -9.14
CA ILE A 206 -5.01 -6.51 -9.57
C ILE A 206 -5.65 -6.14 -10.92
N PRO A 207 -6.22 -4.92 -11.07
CA PRO A 207 -6.74 -4.47 -12.35
C PRO A 207 -5.67 -4.54 -13.44
N PRO A 208 -5.98 -5.02 -14.67
CA PRO A 208 -5.00 -5.20 -15.75
C PRO A 208 -4.14 -3.97 -16.04
N GLU A 209 -4.74 -2.77 -15.96
CA GLU A 209 -4.08 -1.48 -16.16
C GLU A 209 -3.07 -1.13 -15.06
N GLN A 210 -3.16 -1.79 -13.92
CA GLN A 210 -2.27 -1.60 -12.76
C GLN A 210 -1.24 -2.72 -12.60
N VAL A 211 -1.29 -3.78 -13.41
CA VAL A 211 -0.34 -4.90 -13.29
C VAL A 211 1.10 -4.43 -13.50
N GLY A 212 1.34 -3.55 -14.48
CA GLY A 212 2.66 -3.00 -14.74
C GLY A 212 3.69 -4.06 -15.12
N HIS A 213 4.89 -3.95 -14.56
CA HIS A 213 5.98 -4.92 -14.72
C HIS A 213 5.70 -6.20 -13.93
N THR A 214 6.16 -7.34 -14.45
CA THR A 214 5.90 -8.67 -13.87
C THR A 214 7.18 -9.45 -13.57
N GLU A 215 8.34 -8.79 -13.62
CA GLU A 215 9.61 -9.38 -13.22
C GLU A 215 9.65 -9.64 -11.72
N GLY A 216 10.23 -10.74 -11.33
CA GLY A 216 10.45 -11.13 -9.94
C GLY A 216 10.15 -12.61 -9.72
N GLU A 217 11.10 -13.32 -9.12
CA GLU A 217 10.95 -14.71 -8.66
C GLU A 217 11.02 -14.71 -7.13
N PRO A 218 9.93 -15.04 -6.42
CA PRO A 218 9.92 -15.01 -4.96
C PRO A 218 10.66 -16.23 -4.37
N ASP A 219 11.23 -16.07 -3.17
CA ASP A 219 11.79 -17.19 -2.40
C ASP A 219 10.71 -18.18 -1.97
N ALA A 220 9.47 -17.69 -1.81
CA ALA A 220 8.31 -18.53 -1.56
C ALA A 220 7.01 -17.88 -2.06
N ARG A 221 5.98 -18.72 -2.25
CA ARG A 221 4.61 -18.28 -2.54
C ARG A 221 3.64 -18.86 -1.52
N VAL A 222 2.67 -18.07 -1.13
CA VAL A 222 1.58 -18.50 -0.23
C VAL A 222 0.23 -18.20 -0.86
N THR A 223 -0.78 -18.97 -0.50
CA THR A 223 -2.16 -18.82 -0.97
C THR A 223 -3.08 -18.31 0.14
N SER A 224 -2.53 -17.98 1.31
CA SER A 224 -3.21 -17.41 2.47
C SER A 224 -2.16 -16.72 3.36
N LEU A 225 -2.53 -15.62 4.00
CA LEU A 225 -1.66 -14.91 4.95
C LEU A 225 -1.32 -15.78 6.16
N ALA A 226 -2.23 -16.67 6.57
CA ALA A 226 -1.99 -17.61 7.65
C ALA A 226 -0.78 -18.55 7.41
N GLN A 227 -0.32 -18.70 6.18
CA GLN A 227 0.85 -19.54 5.84
C GLN A 227 2.18 -18.80 6.04
N VAL A 228 2.19 -17.46 6.09
CA VAL A 228 3.40 -16.64 6.15
C VAL A 228 4.31 -17.02 7.33
N PRO A 229 3.84 -17.17 8.57
CA PRO A 229 4.72 -17.52 9.69
C PRO A 229 5.44 -18.87 9.51
N ALA A 230 4.76 -19.86 8.94
CA ALA A 230 5.36 -21.16 8.66
C ALA A 230 6.45 -21.09 7.59
N VAL A 231 6.21 -20.29 6.53
CA VAL A 231 7.17 -20.07 5.46
C VAL A 231 8.39 -19.31 5.96
N VAL A 232 8.21 -18.23 6.73
CA VAL A 232 9.31 -17.47 7.34
C VAL A 232 10.22 -18.39 8.17
N ARG A 233 9.66 -19.28 8.99
CA ARG A 233 10.45 -20.27 9.74
C ARG A 233 11.24 -21.26 8.86
N THR A 234 10.81 -21.46 7.62
CA THR A 234 11.53 -22.31 6.66
C THR A 234 12.69 -21.55 6.03
N LEU A 235 12.48 -20.28 5.68
CA LEU A 235 13.52 -19.41 5.13
C LEU A 235 14.63 -19.11 6.16
N ASP A 236 14.28 -19.02 7.44
CA ASP A 236 15.24 -18.77 8.54
C ASP A 236 16.25 -19.93 8.74
N LYS A 237 15.95 -21.13 8.27
CA LYS A 237 16.79 -22.34 8.41
C LYS A 237 17.71 -22.61 7.22
N GLY A 238 17.57 -21.88 6.15
CA GLY A 238 18.36 -22.02 4.92
C GLY A 238 19.57 -21.12 4.96
#